data_c23f38b224f740a300aaeb450eb3a8b8
#
_entry.id   c23f38b224f740a300aaeb450eb3a8b8
#
_cell.length_a   1.000
_cell.length_b   1.000
_cell.length_c   1.000
_cell.angle_alpha   90.00
_cell.angle_beta   90.00
_cell.angle_gamma   90.00
#
_symmetry.space_group_name_H-M   'P 1'
#
loop_
_entity.id
_entity.type
_entity.pdbx_description
1 polymer ?
#
loop_
_entity_poly.entity_id
_entity_poly.type
_entity_poly.pdbx_seq_one_letter_code
_entity_poly.pdbx_strand_id
1 'polypeptide(L)'
;MAPQDGRNAAVELMHQLSALQGAFPTSGSGITVNLTVLRAGERANIIPDEAEATLNVRYRKPEEFDAILAKIEAGTHNTQVPDTTVTLAHDPAFPPLTENAQIDALAARARAIYAEIGKTVELSGNGGASESALAMSVGTPALDGLGYVGGDFHTDHEWIELNSVVPRLYLFTRLLMETGAKPP
;
A
#
# COMPACT_ATOMS: atom_id res chain seq x y z
N MET A 1 -10.77 45.04 -2.92
CA MET A 1 -10.32 43.65 -3.08
C MET A 1 -11.10 43.07 -4.26
N ALA A 2 -10.42 42.39 -5.18
CA ALA A 2 -11.00 41.78 -6.37
C ALA A 2 -10.79 40.27 -6.32
N PRO A 3 -11.60 39.52 -5.54
CA PRO A 3 -11.41 38.07 -5.33
C PRO A 3 -11.53 37.29 -6.65
N GLN A 4 -12.22 37.84 -7.66
CA GLN A 4 -12.34 37.24 -8.98
C GLN A 4 -11.01 37.20 -9.77
N ASP A 5 -10.01 37.99 -9.36
CA ASP A 5 -8.71 38.01 -10.00
C ASP A 5 -7.74 36.98 -9.35
N GLY A 6 -8.17 36.38 -8.24
CA GLY A 6 -7.40 35.37 -7.51
C GLY A 6 -7.41 34.01 -8.25
N ARG A 7 -6.30 33.29 -8.14
CA ARG A 7 -6.14 31.90 -8.61
C ARG A 7 -6.16 30.99 -7.39
N ASN A 8 -7.26 30.26 -7.19
CA ASN A 8 -7.44 29.46 -5.99
C ASN A 8 -6.96 28.03 -6.20
N ALA A 9 -5.75 27.73 -5.73
CA ALA A 9 -5.15 26.39 -5.84
C ALA A 9 -5.97 25.32 -5.11
N ALA A 10 -6.63 25.67 -3.99
CA ALA A 10 -7.48 24.70 -3.29
C ALA A 10 -8.71 24.30 -4.12
N VAL A 11 -9.33 25.26 -4.84
CA VAL A 11 -10.45 24.98 -5.74
C VAL A 11 -10.00 24.11 -6.90
N GLU A 12 -8.84 24.42 -7.50
CA GLU A 12 -8.28 23.56 -8.54
C GLU A 12 -8.02 22.14 -8.02
N LEU A 13 -7.37 21.97 -6.86
CA LEU A 13 -7.14 20.65 -6.31
C LEU A 13 -8.43 19.87 -6.05
N MET A 14 -9.49 20.53 -5.57
CA MET A 14 -10.80 19.90 -5.39
C MET A 14 -11.38 19.40 -6.72
N HIS A 15 -11.22 20.16 -7.82
CA HIS A 15 -11.63 19.72 -9.16
C HIS A 15 -10.87 18.48 -9.60
N GLN A 16 -9.55 18.46 -9.41
CA GLN A 16 -8.69 17.33 -9.74
C GLN A 16 -9.07 16.08 -8.95
N LEU A 17 -9.25 16.20 -7.65
CA LEU A 17 -9.65 15.07 -6.78
C LEU A 17 -11.05 14.56 -7.15
N SER A 18 -11.98 15.45 -7.48
CA SER A 18 -13.33 15.06 -7.92
C SER A 18 -13.32 14.31 -9.26
N ALA A 19 -12.44 14.69 -10.18
CA ALA A 19 -12.28 13.99 -11.45
C ALA A 19 -11.71 12.57 -11.28
N LEU A 20 -10.88 12.36 -10.24
CA LEU A 20 -10.35 11.04 -9.88
C LEU A 20 -11.37 10.19 -9.11
N GLN A 21 -12.35 10.81 -8.46
CA GLN A 21 -13.38 10.11 -7.72
C GLN A 21 -14.23 9.26 -8.69
N GLY A 22 -14.30 7.97 -8.47
CA GLY A 22 -14.96 7.03 -9.36
C GLY A 22 -14.14 6.54 -10.55
N ALA A 23 -12.93 7.09 -10.77
CA ALA A 23 -12.00 6.59 -11.78
C ALA A 23 -11.47 5.19 -11.41
N PHE A 24 -11.48 4.85 -10.14
CA PHE A 24 -11.00 3.56 -9.63
C PHE A 24 -12.12 2.80 -8.94
N PRO A 25 -12.23 1.48 -9.15
CA PRO A 25 -13.23 0.67 -8.46
C PRO A 25 -12.98 0.66 -6.96
N THR A 26 -14.05 0.78 -6.18
CA THR A 26 -14.00 0.78 -4.71
C THR A 26 -13.88 -0.61 -4.11
N SER A 27 -14.15 -1.66 -4.90
CA SER A 27 -14.05 -3.06 -4.45
C SER A 27 -13.80 -4.02 -5.61
N GLY A 28 -13.21 -5.17 -5.31
CA GLY A 28 -13.09 -6.30 -6.24
C GLY A 28 -11.89 -6.30 -7.17
N SER A 29 -11.30 -5.16 -7.51
CA SER A 29 -10.15 -5.09 -8.43
C SER A 29 -8.80 -5.41 -7.77
N GLY A 30 -8.71 -5.28 -6.44
CA GLY A 30 -7.44 -5.32 -5.71
C GLY A 30 -6.60 -4.04 -5.83
N ILE A 31 -7.11 -3.05 -6.58
CA ILE A 31 -6.53 -1.71 -6.66
C ILE A 31 -7.28 -0.80 -5.71
N THR A 32 -6.56 -0.05 -4.88
CA THR A 32 -7.14 1.00 -4.04
C THR A 32 -6.39 2.29 -4.24
N VAL A 33 -7.14 3.39 -4.30
CA VAL A 33 -6.61 4.76 -4.38
C VAL A 33 -7.32 5.57 -3.31
N ASN A 34 -6.59 5.96 -2.27
CA ASN A 34 -7.13 6.69 -1.12
C ASN A 34 -6.44 8.03 -0.96
N LEU A 35 -7.23 9.10 -0.79
CA LEU A 35 -6.72 10.38 -0.37
C LEU A 35 -6.32 10.28 1.11
N THR A 36 -5.04 10.49 1.42
CA THR A 36 -4.50 10.36 2.78
C THR A 36 -4.00 11.66 3.38
N VAL A 37 -3.60 12.62 2.54
CA VAL A 37 -3.20 13.96 2.96
C VAL A 37 -3.85 14.98 2.04
N LEU A 38 -4.34 16.07 2.65
CA LEU A 38 -4.84 17.23 1.93
C LEU A 38 -4.41 18.48 2.68
N ARG A 39 -3.75 19.40 1.99
CA ARG A 39 -3.29 20.67 2.54
C ARG A 39 -3.60 21.79 1.57
N ALA A 40 -4.15 22.89 2.06
CA ALA A 40 -4.38 24.08 1.28
C ALA A 40 -4.64 25.29 2.21
N GLY A 41 -3.94 26.39 1.94
CA GLY A 41 -4.15 27.66 2.63
C GLY A 41 -3.73 27.68 4.11
N GLU A 42 -3.36 28.86 4.59
CA GLU A 42 -2.94 29.07 5.98
C GLU A 42 -3.83 30.07 6.72
N ARG A 43 -4.53 30.95 5.99
CA ARG A 43 -5.31 32.05 6.57
C ARG A 43 -6.67 32.16 5.92
N ALA A 44 -7.69 32.37 6.71
CA ALA A 44 -9.09 32.41 6.28
C ALA A 44 -9.43 33.56 5.29
N ASN A 45 -8.61 34.60 5.24
CA ASN A 45 -8.82 35.78 4.41
C ASN A 45 -7.85 35.89 3.20
N ILE A 46 -7.12 34.82 2.89
CA ILE A 46 -6.18 34.74 1.77
C ILE A 46 -6.57 33.56 0.87
N ILE A 47 -6.66 33.81 -0.43
CA ILE A 47 -6.84 32.76 -1.43
C ILE A 47 -5.54 31.95 -1.51
N PRO A 48 -5.58 30.62 -1.35
CA PRO A 48 -4.39 29.79 -1.44
C PRO A 48 -3.76 29.83 -2.82
N ASP A 49 -2.46 30.05 -2.86
CA ASP A 49 -1.61 29.97 -4.06
C ASP A 49 -1.05 28.56 -4.30
N GLU A 50 -1.01 27.74 -3.25
CA GLU A 50 -0.60 26.34 -3.28
C GLU A 50 -1.61 25.42 -2.61
N ALA A 51 -1.74 24.21 -3.14
CA ALA A 51 -2.50 23.12 -2.53
C ALA A 51 -1.86 21.79 -2.88
N GLU A 52 -1.86 20.85 -1.94
CA GLU A 52 -1.23 19.55 -2.04
C GLU A 52 -2.19 18.43 -1.61
N ALA A 53 -2.18 17.32 -2.34
CA ALA A 53 -2.84 16.09 -1.93
C ALA A 53 -1.92 14.90 -2.11
N THR A 54 -1.95 13.97 -1.15
CA THR A 54 -1.26 12.67 -1.26
C THR A 54 -2.30 11.57 -1.42
N LEU A 55 -2.12 10.77 -2.46
CA LEU A 55 -2.91 9.57 -2.71
C LEU A 55 -2.08 8.33 -2.35
N ASN A 56 -2.58 7.49 -1.46
CA ASN A 56 -2.03 6.17 -1.22
C ASN A 56 -2.62 5.21 -2.25
N VAL A 57 -1.76 4.65 -3.09
CA VAL A 57 -2.13 3.71 -4.15
C VAL A 57 -1.63 2.33 -3.80
N ARG A 58 -2.52 1.33 -3.86
CA ARG A 58 -2.18 -0.09 -3.67
C ARG A 58 -2.65 -0.89 -4.86
N TYR A 59 -1.85 -1.83 -5.29
CA TYR A 59 -2.09 -2.70 -6.44
C TYR A 59 -1.46 -4.07 -6.20
N ARG A 60 -1.87 -5.08 -6.98
CA ARG A 60 -1.44 -6.47 -6.77
C ARG A 60 -0.30 -6.90 -7.68
N LYS A 61 -0.20 -6.29 -8.87
CA LYS A 61 0.77 -6.67 -9.89
C LYS A 61 1.55 -5.44 -10.35
N PRO A 62 2.86 -5.54 -10.55
CA PRO A 62 3.69 -4.42 -11.01
C PRO A 62 3.14 -3.75 -12.28
N GLU A 63 2.59 -4.54 -13.20
CA GLU A 63 2.09 -4.08 -14.49
C GLU A 63 0.84 -3.18 -14.37
N GLU A 64 0.17 -3.21 -13.23
CA GLU A 64 -1.01 -2.37 -12.95
C GLU A 64 -0.62 -0.92 -12.67
N PHE A 65 0.61 -0.69 -12.20
CA PHE A 65 1.06 0.64 -11.76
C PHE A 65 1.05 1.67 -12.89
N ASP A 66 1.61 1.32 -14.05
CA ASP A 66 1.68 2.24 -15.20
C ASP A 66 0.28 2.63 -15.69
N ALA A 67 -0.66 1.69 -15.68
CA ALA A 67 -2.05 1.96 -16.07
C ALA A 67 -2.77 2.87 -15.04
N ILE A 68 -2.47 2.70 -13.75
CA ILE A 68 -3.01 3.56 -12.68
C ILE A 68 -2.44 4.96 -12.82
N LEU A 69 -1.13 5.08 -12.99
CA LEU A 69 -0.44 6.36 -13.15
C LEU A 69 -0.97 7.12 -14.37
N ALA A 70 -1.03 6.47 -15.53
CA ALA A 70 -1.57 7.07 -16.75
C ALA A 70 -3.02 7.56 -16.59
N LYS A 71 -3.82 6.85 -15.80
CA LYS A 71 -5.21 7.24 -15.53
C LYS A 71 -5.29 8.46 -14.60
N ILE A 72 -4.40 8.55 -13.60
CA ILE A 72 -4.29 9.72 -12.74
C ILE A 72 -3.82 10.93 -13.56
N GLU A 73 -2.77 10.76 -14.35
CA GLU A 73 -2.24 11.79 -15.24
C GLU A 73 -3.32 12.33 -16.20
N ALA A 74 -4.03 11.45 -16.86
CA ALA A 74 -5.12 11.85 -17.77
C ALA A 74 -6.22 12.66 -17.07
N GLY A 75 -6.52 12.34 -15.81
CA GLY A 75 -7.49 13.05 -14.98
C GLY A 75 -7.01 14.43 -14.53
N THR A 76 -5.69 14.64 -14.42
CA THR A 76 -5.10 15.88 -13.89
C THR A 76 -4.63 16.88 -14.95
N HIS A 77 -4.75 16.55 -16.22
CA HIS A 77 -4.25 17.40 -17.32
C HIS A 77 -5.10 18.66 -17.62
N ASN A 78 -6.36 18.69 -17.21
CA ASN A 78 -7.28 19.78 -17.52
C ASN A 78 -7.53 20.65 -16.29
N THR A 79 -6.86 21.80 -16.21
CA THR A 79 -7.11 22.77 -15.14
C THR A 79 -8.45 23.48 -15.35
N GLN A 80 -9.18 23.69 -14.27
CA GLN A 80 -10.49 24.37 -14.24
C GLN A 80 -10.33 25.83 -13.79
N VAL A 81 -9.35 26.10 -12.93
CA VAL A 81 -9.01 27.46 -12.52
C VAL A 81 -7.95 28.01 -13.47
N PRO A 82 -8.21 29.10 -14.19
CA PRO A 82 -7.26 29.69 -15.14
C PRO A 82 -5.89 29.99 -14.47
N ASP A 83 -4.82 29.85 -15.25
CA ASP A 83 -3.44 30.13 -14.84
C ASP A 83 -2.96 29.31 -13.62
N THR A 84 -3.57 28.19 -13.33
CA THR A 84 -3.06 27.20 -12.38
C THR A 84 -2.25 26.13 -13.11
N THR A 85 -1.32 25.50 -12.39
CA THR A 85 -0.53 24.37 -12.87
C THR A 85 -0.67 23.20 -11.89
N VAL A 86 -0.95 22.02 -12.43
CA VAL A 86 -0.98 20.78 -11.67
C VAL A 86 0.27 19.98 -11.97
N THR A 87 0.98 19.55 -10.95
CA THR A 87 2.14 18.66 -11.06
C THR A 87 1.84 17.36 -10.36
N LEU A 88 2.21 16.25 -10.97
CA LEU A 88 2.12 14.91 -10.37
C LEU A 88 3.54 14.40 -10.09
N ALA A 89 3.77 13.97 -8.87
CA ALA A 89 4.94 13.21 -8.48
C ALA A 89 4.52 11.85 -7.94
N HIS A 90 5.33 10.82 -8.10
CA HIS A 90 5.08 9.52 -7.51
C HIS A 90 6.33 9.03 -6.77
N ASP A 91 6.08 8.32 -5.68
CA ASP A 91 7.10 7.66 -4.88
C ASP A 91 6.72 6.18 -4.74
N PRO A 92 7.41 5.26 -5.44
CA PRO A 92 7.16 3.82 -5.34
C PRO A 92 7.80 3.28 -4.05
N ALA A 93 7.11 3.40 -2.92
CA ALA A 93 7.62 2.98 -1.62
C ALA A 93 7.83 1.46 -1.54
N PHE A 94 6.84 0.67 -1.94
CA PHE A 94 6.90 -0.80 -1.89
C PHE A 94 6.28 -1.42 -3.15
N PRO A 95 6.98 -2.34 -3.83
CA PRO A 95 6.38 -3.16 -4.87
C PRO A 95 5.37 -4.15 -4.26
N PRO A 96 4.45 -4.72 -5.05
CA PRO A 96 3.60 -5.81 -4.56
C PRO A 96 4.43 -7.08 -4.32
N LEU A 97 4.13 -7.79 -3.24
CA LEU A 97 4.66 -9.13 -2.99
C LEU A 97 3.83 -10.13 -3.81
N THR A 98 4.27 -10.41 -5.03
CA THR A 98 3.55 -11.27 -5.97
C THR A 98 3.90 -12.73 -5.74
N GLU A 99 2.88 -13.58 -5.66
CA GLU A 99 3.02 -15.04 -5.54
C GLU A 99 3.88 -15.62 -6.69
N ASN A 100 4.78 -16.51 -6.33
CA ASN A 100 5.68 -17.19 -7.25
C ASN A 100 6.20 -18.51 -6.65
N ALA A 101 6.87 -19.33 -7.46
CA ALA A 101 7.36 -20.64 -7.05
C ALA A 101 8.31 -20.60 -5.81
N GLN A 102 9.04 -19.52 -5.60
CA GLN A 102 9.94 -19.38 -4.44
C GLN A 102 9.14 -19.14 -3.16
N ILE A 103 8.10 -18.29 -3.22
CA ILE A 103 7.16 -18.08 -2.12
C ILE A 103 6.42 -19.37 -1.80
N ASP A 104 5.95 -20.10 -2.82
CA ASP A 104 5.26 -21.37 -2.66
C ASP A 104 6.13 -22.41 -1.94
N ALA A 105 7.40 -22.49 -2.31
CA ALA A 105 8.36 -23.38 -1.64
C ALA A 105 8.56 -23.02 -0.15
N LEU A 106 8.71 -21.74 0.16
CA LEU A 106 8.81 -21.28 1.56
C LEU A 106 7.52 -21.53 2.33
N ALA A 107 6.38 -21.28 1.71
CA ALA A 107 5.07 -21.54 2.30
C ALA A 107 4.81 -23.02 2.57
N ALA A 108 5.20 -23.90 1.64
CA ALA A 108 5.12 -25.35 1.83
C ALA A 108 5.97 -25.79 3.04
N ARG A 109 7.17 -25.23 3.18
CA ARG A 109 8.05 -25.49 4.32
C ARG A 109 7.42 -24.97 5.63
N ALA A 110 6.86 -23.76 5.64
CA ALA A 110 6.16 -23.21 6.79
C ALA A 110 4.97 -24.09 7.23
N ARG A 111 4.19 -24.60 6.28
CA ARG A 111 3.08 -25.54 6.53
C ARG A 111 3.58 -26.83 7.16
N ALA A 112 4.65 -27.42 6.64
CA ALA A 112 5.24 -28.65 7.17
C ALA A 112 5.70 -28.48 8.63
N ILE A 113 6.43 -27.40 8.93
CA ILE A 113 6.89 -27.08 10.29
C ILE A 113 5.70 -26.87 11.24
N TYR A 114 4.68 -26.16 10.80
CA TYR A 114 3.53 -25.84 11.65
C TYR A 114 2.67 -27.07 11.94
N ALA A 115 2.63 -28.02 11.00
CA ALA A 115 1.98 -29.32 11.20
C ALA A 115 2.66 -30.19 12.26
N GLU A 116 3.97 -30.01 12.54
CA GLU A 116 4.68 -30.74 13.60
C GLU A 116 4.06 -30.51 15.00
N ILE A 117 3.43 -29.36 15.19
CA ILE A 117 2.75 -29.00 16.44
C ILE A 117 1.21 -29.07 16.33
N GLY A 118 0.71 -29.79 15.30
CA GLY A 118 -0.73 -29.97 15.07
C GLY A 118 -1.46 -28.69 14.65
N LYS A 119 -0.77 -27.71 14.07
CA LYS A 119 -1.34 -26.44 13.60
C LYS A 119 -1.35 -26.37 12.08
N THR A 120 -2.22 -25.54 11.55
CA THR A 120 -2.30 -25.22 10.11
C THR A 120 -2.03 -23.75 9.88
N VAL A 121 -1.42 -23.41 8.74
CA VAL A 121 -1.22 -22.05 8.27
C VAL A 121 -1.55 -21.97 6.79
N GLU A 122 -2.31 -20.96 6.42
CA GLU A 122 -2.70 -20.71 5.04
C GLU A 122 -2.03 -19.44 4.51
N LEU A 123 -1.72 -19.45 3.22
CA LEU A 123 -1.34 -18.22 2.51
C LEU A 123 -2.58 -17.34 2.33
N SER A 124 -2.40 -16.09 2.58
CA SER A 124 -3.39 -15.05 2.27
C SER A 124 -2.70 -13.85 1.66
N GLY A 125 -3.41 -13.13 0.80
CA GLY A 125 -2.97 -11.84 0.28
C GLY A 125 -3.81 -10.71 0.87
N ASN A 126 -3.16 -9.63 1.23
CA ASN A 126 -3.82 -8.41 1.67
C ASN A 126 -3.17 -7.18 1.00
N GLY A 127 -3.72 -6.00 1.23
CA GLY A 127 -3.18 -4.75 0.69
C GLY A 127 -2.07 -4.11 1.53
N GLY A 128 -1.52 -4.82 2.53
CA GLY A 128 -0.42 -4.31 3.35
C GLY A 128 0.88 -4.16 2.56
N ALA A 129 1.70 -3.21 2.95
CA ALA A 129 3.08 -3.09 2.47
C ALA A 129 4.01 -3.86 3.41
N SER A 130 5.09 -4.41 2.87
CA SER A 130 6.02 -5.24 3.62
C SER A 130 7.43 -5.17 3.02
N GLU A 131 8.44 -5.17 3.89
CA GLU A 131 9.85 -5.28 3.50
C GLU A 131 10.15 -6.61 2.78
N SER A 132 9.34 -7.63 2.97
CA SER A 132 9.42 -8.88 2.22
C SER A 132 9.29 -8.64 0.70
N ALA A 133 8.48 -7.67 0.30
CA ALA A 133 8.35 -7.28 -1.10
C ALA A 133 9.64 -6.66 -1.65
N LEU A 134 10.36 -5.87 -0.84
CA LEU A 134 11.66 -5.32 -1.22
C LEU A 134 12.71 -6.42 -1.36
N ALA A 135 12.74 -7.38 -0.44
CA ALA A 135 13.64 -8.55 -0.55
C ALA A 135 13.37 -9.34 -1.83
N MET A 136 12.08 -9.59 -2.15
CA MET A 136 11.68 -10.28 -3.37
C MET A 136 12.07 -9.50 -4.64
N SER A 137 11.96 -8.18 -4.64
CA SER A 137 12.29 -7.35 -5.82
C SER A 137 13.76 -7.43 -6.24
N VAL A 138 14.64 -7.79 -5.30
CA VAL A 138 16.07 -8.03 -5.55
C VAL A 138 16.42 -9.53 -5.64
N GLY A 139 15.43 -10.41 -5.78
CA GLY A 139 15.59 -11.84 -6.00
C GLY A 139 15.78 -12.68 -4.72
N THR A 140 15.59 -12.12 -3.53
CA THR A 140 15.64 -12.87 -2.27
C THR A 140 14.26 -13.40 -1.90
N PRO A 141 14.03 -14.73 -1.86
CA PRO A 141 12.76 -15.29 -1.47
C PRO A 141 12.34 -14.86 -0.06
N ALA A 142 11.12 -14.40 0.10
CA ALA A 142 10.63 -13.91 1.37
C ALA A 142 9.15 -14.27 1.60
N LEU A 143 8.80 -14.49 2.86
CA LEU A 143 7.43 -14.59 3.36
C LEU A 143 7.14 -13.44 4.30
N ASP A 144 5.91 -12.97 4.27
CA ASP A 144 5.38 -12.03 5.25
C ASP A 144 4.35 -12.68 6.17
N GLY A 145 3.92 -11.96 7.21
CA GLY A 145 2.83 -12.40 8.09
C GLY A 145 3.18 -13.58 9.00
N LEU A 146 4.45 -13.83 9.30
CA LEU A 146 4.89 -14.91 10.19
C LEU A 146 4.72 -14.60 11.69
N GLY A 147 4.36 -13.37 12.04
CA GLY A 147 4.13 -12.95 13.43
C GLY A 147 2.86 -13.53 14.04
N TYR A 148 2.46 -13.00 15.18
CA TYR A 148 1.23 -13.37 15.89
C TYR A 148 -0.03 -13.16 15.02
N VAL A 149 -1.12 -13.82 15.41
CA VAL A 149 -2.45 -13.53 14.86
C VAL A 149 -3.00 -12.30 15.58
N GLY A 150 -3.54 -11.38 14.83
CA GLY A 150 -4.09 -10.14 15.34
C GLY A 150 -5.02 -9.47 14.34
N GLY A 151 -5.60 -8.35 14.74
CA GLY A 151 -6.52 -7.60 13.89
C GLY A 151 -6.67 -6.15 14.33
N ASP A 152 -7.53 -5.43 13.60
CA ASP A 152 -7.84 -4.01 13.81
C ASP A 152 -6.60 -3.12 13.79
N PHE A 153 -5.58 -3.50 12.96
CA PHE A 153 -4.31 -2.80 12.85
C PHE A 153 -4.51 -1.31 12.53
N HIS A 154 -3.68 -0.47 13.15
CA HIS A 154 -3.73 0.99 13.03
C HIS A 154 -4.96 1.64 13.66
N THR A 155 -5.61 0.98 14.59
CA THR A 155 -6.74 1.52 15.37
C THR A 155 -6.49 1.43 16.87
N ASP A 156 -7.29 2.17 17.67
CA ASP A 156 -7.25 2.08 19.13
C ASP A 156 -7.79 0.74 19.67
N HIS A 157 -8.28 -0.12 18.79
CA HIS A 157 -8.81 -1.46 19.09
C HIS A 157 -7.90 -2.58 18.62
N GLU A 158 -6.66 -2.26 18.24
CA GLU A 158 -5.68 -3.26 17.78
C GLU A 158 -5.49 -4.34 18.87
N TRP A 159 -5.51 -5.59 18.43
CA TRP A 159 -5.44 -6.74 19.33
C TRP A 159 -4.53 -7.84 18.79
N ILE A 160 -4.03 -8.69 19.69
CA ILE A 160 -3.31 -9.91 19.36
C ILE A 160 -3.95 -11.12 20.07
N GLU A 161 -3.88 -12.28 19.44
CA GLU A 161 -4.23 -13.56 20.03
C GLU A 161 -3.02 -14.14 20.77
N LEU A 162 -2.99 -14.05 22.09
CA LEU A 162 -1.85 -14.50 22.90
C LEU A 162 -1.48 -15.98 22.68
N ASN A 163 -2.49 -16.86 22.45
CA ASN A 163 -2.26 -18.27 22.16
C ASN A 163 -1.56 -18.51 20.80
N SER A 164 -1.48 -17.52 19.94
CA SER A 164 -0.79 -17.60 18.66
C SER A 164 0.72 -17.33 18.80
N VAL A 165 1.14 -16.64 19.84
CA VAL A 165 2.52 -16.12 19.98
C VAL A 165 3.53 -17.27 20.01
N VAL A 166 3.35 -18.24 20.90
CA VAL A 166 4.29 -19.37 21.04
C VAL A 166 4.34 -20.25 19.78
N PRO A 167 3.21 -20.68 19.19
CA PRO A 167 3.24 -21.41 17.93
C PRO A 167 3.90 -20.65 16.77
N ARG A 168 3.67 -19.35 16.67
CA ARG A 168 4.28 -18.52 15.63
C ARG A 168 5.79 -18.33 15.84
N LEU A 169 6.22 -18.17 17.09
CA LEU A 169 7.65 -18.12 17.44
C LEU A 169 8.34 -19.45 17.11
N TYR A 170 7.69 -20.59 17.38
CA TYR A 170 8.17 -21.90 16.97
C TYR A 170 8.38 -21.98 15.46
N LEU A 171 7.34 -21.63 14.68
CA LEU A 171 7.40 -21.62 13.22
C LEU A 171 8.56 -20.77 12.70
N PHE A 172 8.67 -19.54 13.19
CA PHE A 172 9.70 -18.59 12.75
C PHE A 172 11.11 -19.11 13.08
N THR A 173 11.31 -19.59 14.32
CA THR A 173 12.60 -20.14 14.74
C THR A 173 13.01 -21.35 13.91
N ARG A 174 12.08 -22.27 13.65
CA ARG A 174 12.35 -23.45 12.83
C ARG A 174 12.68 -23.07 11.37
N LEU A 175 11.97 -22.12 10.78
CA LEU A 175 12.29 -21.61 9.45
C LEU A 175 13.69 -21.01 9.39
N LEU A 176 14.10 -20.21 10.39
CA LEU A 176 15.46 -19.66 10.47
C LEU A 176 16.53 -20.75 10.58
N MET A 177 16.30 -21.77 11.41
CA MET A 177 17.24 -22.88 11.56
C MET A 177 17.42 -23.67 10.28
N GLU A 178 16.34 -23.90 9.53
CA GLU A 178 16.40 -24.66 8.28
C GLU A 178 16.98 -23.85 7.12
N THR A 179 16.70 -22.55 7.04
CA THR A 179 17.23 -21.67 6.00
C THR A 179 18.68 -21.26 6.26
N GLY A 180 19.09 -21.17 7.52
CA GLY A 180 20.46 -20.86 7.95
C GLY A 180 21.41 -22.06 7.92
N ALA A 181 20.90 -23.29 7.84
CA ALA A 181 21.74 -24.47 7.68
C ALA A 181 22.34 -24.44 6.27
N LYS A 182 23.68 -24.35 6.18
CA LYS A 182 24.36 -24.57 4.89
C LYS A 182 23.96 -25.96 4.38
N PRO A 183 23.61 -26.10 3.09
CA PRO A 183 23.44 -27.42 2.52
C PRO A 183 24.73 -28.23 2.73
N PRO A 184 24.62 -29.53 3.03
CA PRO A 184 25.75 -30.40 3.26
C PRO A 184 26.68 -30.49 2.05
#